data_26908c4d540b6b40e16f24f5315b2261
#
_entry.id   26908c4d540b6b40e16f24f5315b2261
#
_cell.length_a   1.000
_cell.length_b   1.000
_cell.length_c   1.000
_cell.angle_alpha   90.00
_cell.angle_beta   90.00
_cell.angle_gamma   90.00
#
_symmetry.space_group_name_H-M   'P 1'
#
loop_
_entity.id
_entity.type
_entity.pdbx_description
1 polymer ?
#
loop_
_entity_poly.entity_id
_entity_poly.type
_entity_poly.pdbx_seq_one_letter_code
_entity_poly.pdbx_strand_id
1 'polypeptide(L)'
;MKQDNAFSLPAKLLRYLLMAFVLMISLYPILWLFLNSFKRTPGGLGLPDEWVLDGYITIFTKLNIGQYFLNSLIVTVISTVISVFVVSLAAYVSARISFKGKNLVTLMFASTLFIPSISISFPIYRLLSDLGLKDTLTGIIFVYSSLGIAVTFFILRSYFLTIPKEMEEAAMMDGCGYVGTYFRIIVPIAKPGLATAAIMAFLNNWNEYYFASILLKSKENMTLPALLGQFTTAYSKNLNGMFSAIILIVLPTIIIFCLLSETFVKSLTAGAVKG
;
A
#
# COMPACT_ATOMS: atom_id res chain seq x y z
N MET A 1 10.27 -19.69 -20.45
CA MET A 1 10.94 -19.44 -21.74
C MET A 1 10.61 -20.43 -22.88
N LYS A 2 9.70 -21.41 -22.72
CA LYS A 2 9.38 -22.40 -23.79
C LYS A 2 8.13 -22.10 -24.63
N GLN A 3 7.35 -21.07 -24.34
CA GLN A 3 6.11 -20.74 -25.08
C GLN A 3 6.28 -19.71 -26.22
N ASP A 4 7.45 -19.08 -26.35
CA ASP A 4 7.65 -18.03 -27.36
C ASP A 4 7.79 -18.55 -28.81
N ASN A 5 7.94 -19.86 -29.02
CA ASN A 5 8.12 -20.43 -30.33
C ASN A 5 6.81 -20.74 -31.10
N ALA A 6 5.65 -20.59 -30.45
CA ALA A 6 4.36 -20.93 -31.06
C ALA A 6 3.73 -19.81 -31.91
N PHE A 7 4.23 -18.59 -31.85
CA PHE A 7 3.67 -17.44 -32.56
C PHE A 7 4.44 -17.12 -33.83
N SER A 8 3.70 -16.80 -34.89
CA SER A 8 4.28 -16.27 -36.13
C SER A 8 5.01 -14.94 -35.90
N LEU A 9 6.00 -14.63 -36.73
CA LEU A 9 6.80 -13.39 -36.61
C LEU A 9 5.94 -12.11 -36.47
N PRO A 10 4.87 -11.92 -37.29
CA PRO A 10 4.00 -10.74 -37.15
C PRO A 10 3.24 -10.71 -35.85
N ALA A 11 2.84 -11.86 -35.26
CA ALA A 11 2.18 -11.90 -33.97
C ALA A 11 3.13 -11.54 -32.83
N LYS A 12 4.41 -11.91 -32.91
CA LYS A 12 5.46 -11.48 -31.96
C LYS A 12 5.68 -9.98 -32.04
N LEU A 13 5.81 -9.43 -33.23
CA LEU A 13 5.99 -8.00 -33.46
C LEU A 13 4.82 -7.20 -32.90
N LEU A 14 3.58 -7.61 -33.20
CA LEU A 14 2.38 -6.97 -32.66
C LEU A 14 2.36 -6.99 -31.12
N ARG A 15 2.71 -8.12 -30.51
CA ARG A 15 2.81 -8.25 -29.05
C ARG A 15 3.82 -7.26 -28.45
N TYR A 16 5.01 -7.16 -29.03
CA TYR A 16 6.03 -6.22 -28.54
C TYR A 16 5.62 -4.75 -28.75
N LEU A 17 4.97 -4.42 -29.87
CA LEU A 17 4.44 -3.08 -30.10
C LEU A 17 3.35 -2.72 -29.07
N LEU A 18 2.43 -3.64 -28.78
CA LEU A 18 1.41 -3.43 -27.75
C LEU A 18 2.03 -3.28 -26.35
N MET A 19 3.01 -4.13 -26.03
CA MET A 19 3.73 -3.99 -24.74
C MET A 19 4.47 -2.66 -24.64
N ALA A 20 5.17 -2.23 -25.67
CA ALA A 20 5.86 -0.95 -25.71
C ALA A 20 4.87 0.22 -25.59
N PHE A 21 3.72 0.14 -26.26
CA PHE A 21 2.67 1.15 -26.18
C PHE A 21 2.09 1.27 -24.76
N VAL A 22 1.73 0.14 -24.13
CA VAL A 22 1.25 0.11 -22.75
C VAL A 22 2.30 0.67 -21.80
N LEU A 23 3.57 0.29 -21.99
CA LEU A 23 4.69 0.76 -21.15
C LEU A 23 4.89 2.27 -21.27
N MET A 24 4.81 2.79 -22.50
CA MET A 24 4.91 4.23 -22.78
C MET A 24 3.78 5.01 -22.09
N ILE A 25 2.53 4.57 -22.23
CA ILE A 25 1.39 5.21 -21.57
C ILE A 25 1.53 5.16 -20.04
N SER A 26 1.96 4.03 -19.49
CA SER A 26 2.10 3.85 -18.04
C SER A 26 3.23 4.68 -17.44
N LEU A 27 4.35 4.84 -18.15
CA LEU A 27 5.50 5.60 -17.69
C LEU A 27 5.36 7.11 -17.95
N TYR A 28 4.56 7.51 -18.94
CA TYR A 28 4.41 8.90 -19.32
C TYR A 28 4.04 9.84 -18.15
N PRO A 29 3.03 9.54 -17.32
CA PRO A 29 2.67 10.42 -16.20
C PRO A 29 3.83 10.59 -15.19
N ILE A 30 4.60 9.55 -14.94
CA ILE A 30 5.75 9.58 -14.01
C ILE A 30 6.88 10.41 -14.60
N LEU A 31 7.19 10.19 -15.88
CA LEU A 31 8.19 10.98 -16.59
C LEU A 31 7.79 12.47 -16.70
N TRP A 32 6.52 12.72 -17.01
CA TRP A 32 5.98 14.08 -17.05
C TRP A 32 6.09 14.78 -15.70
N LEU A 33 5.72 14.10 -14.61
CA LEU A 33 5.86 14.59 -13.26
C LEU A 33 7.34 14.90 -12.91
N PHE A 34 8.23 13.95 -13.24
CA PHE A 34 9.67 14.11 -13.03
C PHE A 34 10.23 15.31 -13.78
N LEU A 35 9.94 15.45 -15.08
CA LEU A 35 10.39 16.60 -15.87
C LEU A 35 9.84 17.93 -15.33
N ASN A 36 8.58 17.95 -14.91
CA ASN A 36 7.95 19.16 -14.37
C ASN A 36 8.49 19.55 -12.98
N SER A 37 9.05 18.61 -12.21
CA SER A 37 9.71 18.94 -10.95
C SER A 37 11.00 19.77 -11.12
N PHE A 38 11.56 19.81 -12.33
CA PHE A 38 12.76 20.60 -12.68
C PHE A 38 12.43 21.85 -13.51
N LYS A 39 11.16 22.14 -13.79
CA LYS A 39 10.75 23.34 -14.55
C LYS A 39 10.52 24.51 -13.61
N ARG A 40 10.94 25.71 -14.01
CA ARG A 40 10.59 26.95 -13.29
C ARG A 40 9.09 27.23 -13.36
N THR A 41 8.47 26.96 -14.50
CA THR A 41 7.01 27.06 -14.73
C THR A 41 6.45 25.68 -15.12
N PRO A 42 6.09 24.84 -14.13
CA PRO A 42 5.55 23.51 -14.39
C PRO A 42 4.19 23.54 -15.08
N GLY A 43 3.79 22.41 -15.71
CA GLY A 43 2.51 22.21 -16.38
C GLY A 43 2.61 22.03 -17.89
N GLY A 44 3.74 22.43 -18.50
CA GLY A 44 3.97 22.26 -19.94
C GLY A 44 4.37 20.83 -20.31
N LEU A 45 4.09 20.45 -21.57
CA LEU A 45 4.63 19.27 -22.23
C LEU A 45 6.07 19.54 -22.70
N GLY A 46 6.90 18.51 -22.77
CA GLY A 46 8.28 18.60 -23.26
C GLY A 46 9.32 18.76 -22.16
N LEU A 47 10.57 18.95 -22.58
CA LEU A 47 11.72 19.09 -21.68
C LEU A 47 11.71 20.46 -20.97
N PRO A 48 12.39 20.60 -19.82
CA PRO A 48 12.64 21.89 -19.22
C PRO A 48 13.48 22.80 -20.13
N ASP A 49 13.11 24.07 -20.29
CA ASP A 49 13.92 25.06 -20.95
C ASP A 49 15.18 25.38 -20.11
N GLU A 50 14.99 25.42 -18.79
CA GLU A 50 16.03 25.48 -17.78
C GLU A 50 15.77 24.40 -16.71
N TRP A 51 16.82 23.68 -16.32
CA TRP A 51 16.76 22.70 -15.24
C TRP A 51 16.98 23.40 -13.91
N VAL A 52 15.90 23.57 -13.12
CA VAL A 52 15.95 24.24 -11.82
C VAL A 52 15.71 23.24 -10.69
N LEU A 53 16.40 23.45 -9.56
CA LEU A 53 16.26 22.66 -8.34
C LEU A 53 15.50 23.42 -7.25
N ASP A 54 14.91 24.56 -7.56
CA ASP A 54 14.29 25.49 -6.58
C ASP A 54 13.22 24.81 -5.73
N GLY A 55 12.44 23.88 -6.32
CA GLY A 55 11.45 23.08 -5.60
C GLY A 55 12.07 22.18 -4.53
N TYR A 56 13.11 21.46 -4.90
CA TYR A 56 13.84 20.59 -3.98
C TYR A 56 14.56 21.40 -2.91
N ILE A 57 15.26 22.49 -3.29
CA ILE A 57 15.92 23.39 -2.34
C ILE A 57 14.90 23.92 -1.32
N THR A 58 13.73 24.37 -1.78
CA THR A 58 12.67 24.86 -0.90
C THR A 58 12.20 23.78 0.09
N ILE A 59 12.00 22.56 -0.38
CA ILE A 59 11.57 21.44 0.47
C ILE A 59 12.61 21.12 1.53
N PHE A 60 13.88 20.99 1.15
CA PHE A 60 14.94 20.60 2.07
C PHE A 60 15.39 21.72 3.01
N THR A 61 15.20 23.00 2.65
CA THR A 61 15.63 24.14 3.46
C THR A 61 14.52 24.75 4.30
N LYS A 62 13.27 24.74 3.83
CA LYS A 62 12.15 25.42 4.49
C LYS A 62 11.20 24.45 5.22
N LEU A 63 11.26 23.15 4.89
CA LEU A 63 10.39 22.14 5.46
C LEU A 63 11.21 21.09 6.19
N ASN A 64 10.64 20.54 7.26
CA ASN A 64 11.29 19.46 8.01
C ASN A 64 11.03 18.11 7.36
N ILE A 65 11.51 17.93 6.11
CA ILE A 65 11.23 16.75 5.28
C ILE A 65 11.69 15.45 5.93
N GLY A 66 12.79 15.48 6.68
CA GLY A 66 13.29 14.32 7.42
C GLY A 66 12.30 13.84 8.47
N GLN A 67 11.68 14.77 9.21
CA GLN A 67 10.63 14.46 10.19
C GLN A 67 9.40 13.86 9.50
N TYR A 68 8.94 14.46 8.41
CA TYR A 68 7.76 13.96 7.68
C TYR A 68 7.98 12.58 7.10
N PHE A 69 9.18 12.32 6.57
CA PHE A 69 9.57 11.00 6.09
C PHE A 69 9.58 9.97 7.24
N LEU A 70 10.19 10.32 8.37
CA LEU A 70 10.26 9.45 9.54
C LEU A 70 8.85 9.17 10.11
N ASN A 71 8.00 10.18 10.22
CA ASN A 71 6.61 10.01 10.63
C ASN A 71 5.86 9.06 9.69
N SER A 72 6.00 9.26 8.36
CA SER A 72 5.40 8.36 7.37
C SER A 72 5.88 6.93 7.53
N LEU A 73 7.19 6.74 7.74
CA LEU A 73 7.76 5.41 7.91
C LEU A 73 7.22 4.73 9.18
N ILE A 74 7.22 5.43 10.31
CA ILE A 74 6.71 4.93 11.60
C ILE A 74 5.23 4.56 11.47
N VAL A 75 4.41 5.49 10.98
CA VAL A 75 2.96 5.28 10.82
C VAL A 75 2.70 4.09 9.89
N THR A 76 3.33 4.07 8.73
CA THR A 76 3.10 3.02 7.72
C THR A 76 3.54 1.65 8.22
N VAL A 77 4.74 1.53 8.80
CA VAL A 77 5.25 0.24 9.29
C VAL A 77 4.40 -0.29 10.43
N ILE A 78 4.12 0.53 11.44
CA ILE A 78 3.35 0.09 12.61
C ILE A 78 1.93 -0.28 12.20
N SER A 79 1.26 0.54 11.39
CA SER A 79 -0.10 0.24 10.91
C SER A 79 -0.15 -1.03 10.07
N THR A 80 0.85 -1.25 9.21
CA THR A 80 0.96 -2.47 8.41
C THR A 80 1.12 -3.71 9.29
N VAL A 81 2.01 -3.65 10.28
CA VAL A 81 2.24 -4.78 11.20
C VAL A 81 0.96 -5.10 11.97
N ILE A 82 0.29 -4.09 12.54
CA ILE A 82 -0.95 -4.28 13.29
C ILE A 82 -2.03 -4.86 12.37
N SER A 83 -2.26 -4.27 11.20
CA SER A 83 -3.28 -4.71 10.25
C SER A 83 -3.04 -6.16 9.82
N VAL A 84 -1.83 -6.49 9.35
CA VAL A 84 -1.51 -7.85 8.88
C VAL A 84 -1.61 -8.86 10.02
N PHE A 85 -1.13 -8.53 11.20
CA PHE A 85 -1.19 -9.41 12.37
C PHE A 85 -2.64 -9.73 12.75
N VAL A 86 -3.46 -8.70 12.99
CA VAL A 86 -4.86 -8.88 13.43
C VAL A 86 -5.68 -9.55 12.33
N VAL A 87 -5.56 -9.10 11.09
CA VAL A 87 -6.34 -9.62 9.97
C VAL A 87 -5.92 -11.04 9.62
N SER A 88 -4.64 -11.42 9.80
CA SER A 88 -4.20 -12.80 9.53
C SER A 88 -4.85 -13.82 10.47
N LEU A 89 -5.05 -13.46 11.73
CA LEU A 89 -5.79 -14.31 12.68
C LEU A 89 -7.23 -14.53 12.22
N ALA A 90 -7.92 -13.45 11.85
CA ALA A 90 -9.30 -13.53 11.36
C ALA A 90 -9.39 -14.32 10.04
N ALA A 91 -8.44 -14.10 9.11
CA ALA A 91 -8.37 -14.82 7.85
C ALA A 91 -8.09 -16.32 8.04
N TYR A 92 -7.19 -16.68 8.96
CA TYR A 92 -6.90 -18.07 9.30
C TYR A 92 -8.14 -18.78 9.86
N VAL A 93 -8.78 -18.20 10.88
CA VAL A 93 -10.01 -18.76 11.47
C VAL A 93 -11.09 -18.90 10.39
N SER A 94 -11.28 -17.88 9.58
CA SER A 94 -12.25 -17.90 8.47
C SER A 94 -11.90 -18.91 7.36
N ALA A 95 -10.62 -19.24 7.15
CA ALA A 95 -10.22 -20.24 6.16
C ALA A 95 -10.38 -21.66 6.68
N ARG A 96 -9.99 -21.93 7.93
CA ARG A 96 -9.72 -23.27 8.47
C ARG A 96 -10.77 -23.80 9.42
N ILE A 97 -11.38 -22.93 10.21
CA ILE A 97 -12.31 -23.35 11.27
C ILE A 97 -13.75 -23.24 10.76
N SER A 98 -14.55 -24.24 11.04
CA SER A 98 -15.99 -24.20 10.83
C SER A 98 -16.67 -23.70 12.11
N PHE A 99 -17.39 -22.59 12.01
CA PHE A 99 -18.16 -22.03 13.12
C PHE A 99 -19.46 -21.38 12.62
N LYS A 100 -20.43 -21.28 13.51
CA LYS A 100 -21.71 -20.59 13.20
C LYS A 100 -21.42 -19.10 12.95
N GLY A 101 -21.90 -18.58 11.81
CA GLY A 101 -21.67 -17.17 11.43
C GLY A 101 -20.43 -16.90 10.58
N LYS A 102 -19.64 -17.92 10.18
CA LYS A 102 -18.48 -17.78 9.30
C LYS A 102 -18.76 -16.96 8.04
N ASN A 103 -19.89 -17.24 7.37
CA ASN A 103 -20.29 -16.53 6.17
C ASN A 103 -20.64 -15.07 6.46
N LEU A 104 -21.26 -14.80 7.63
CA LEU A 104 -21.55 -13.42 8.06
C LEU A 104 -20.25 -12.63 8.29
N VAL A 105 -19.27 -13.22 8.99
CA VAL A 105 -17.95 -12.57 9.18
C VAL A 105 -17.28 -12.28 7.83
N THR A 106 -17.28 -13.25 6.92
CA THR A 106 -16.72 -13.07 5.57
C THR A 106 -17.46 -11.96 4.80
N LEU A 107 -18.79 -11.92 4.92
CA LEU A 107 -19.61 -10.86 4.32
C LEU A 107 -19.31 -9.48 4.93
N MET A 108 -19.09 -9.39 6.24
CA MET A 108 -18.70 -8.14 6.91
C MET A 108 -17.38 -7.60 6.36
N PHE A 109 -16.35 -8.45 6.18
CA PHE A 109 -15.12 -8.02 5.50
C PHE A 109 -15.39 -7.59 4.06
N ALA A 110 -16.20 -8.35 3.31
CA ALA A 110 -16.53 -7.99 1.93
C ALA A 110 -17.29 -6.65 1.84
N SER A 111 -18.21 -6.38 2.76
CA SER A 111 -19.01 -5.15 2.75
C SER A 111 -18.15 -3.88 2.90
N THR A 112 -17.00 -3.96 3.57
CA THR A 112 -16.09 -2.80 3.69
C THR A 112 -15.50 -2.35 2.35
N LEU A 113 -15.47 -3.21 1.31
CA LEU A 113 -15.04 -2.84 -0.04
C LEU A 113 -16.01 -1.89 -0.75
N PHE A 114 -17.27 -1.89 -0.34
CA PHE A 114 -18.32 -1.07 -0.94
C PHE A 114 -18.52 0.28 -0.21
N ILE A 115 -17.89 0.45 0.96
CA ILE A 115 -17.99 1.69 1.73
C ILE A 115 -16.85 2.63 1.29
N PRO A 116 -17.16 3.78 0.66
CA PRO A 116 -16.12 4.76 0.33
C PRO A 116 -15.44 5.27 1.60
N SER A 117 -14.12 5.21 1.66
CA SER A 117 -13.35 5.66 2.84
C SER A 117 -13.66 7.11 3.23
N ILE A 118 -13.92 7.97 2.23
CA ILE A 118 -14.27 9.39 2.46
C ILE A 118 -15.57 9.52 3.26
N SER A 119 -16.54 8.63 3.07
CA SER A 119 -17.84 8.69 3.75
C SER A 119 -17.75 8.48 5.26
N ILE A 120 -16.72 7.78 5.73
CA ILE A 120 -16.48 7.51 7.16
C ILE A 120 -15.53 8.53 7.81
N SER A 121 -15.08 9.54 7.08
CA SER A 121 -14.10 10.51 7.59
C SER A 121 -14.63 11.32 8.77
N PHE A 122 -15.89 11.80 8.70
CA PHE A 122 -16.46 12.57 9.80
C PHE A 122 -16.63 11.78 11.10
N PRO A 123 -17.21 10.56 11.08
CA PRO A 123 -17.22 9.69 12.27
C PRO A 123 -15.82 9.42 12.84
N ILE A 124 -14.83 9.14 12.00
CA ILE A 124 -13.46 8.90 12.44
C ILE A 124 -12.85 10.17 13.07
N TYR A 125 -13.01 11.31 12.43
CA TYR A 125 -12.55 12.59 12.96
C TYR A 125 -13.15 12.87 14.34
N ARG A 126 -14.45 12.66 14.50
CA ARG A 126 -15.15 12.84 15.76
C ARG A 126 -14.64 11.89 16.84
N LEU A 127 -14.54 10.61 16.53
CA LEU A 127 -14.05 9.58 17.44
C LEU A 127 -12.64 9.91 17.95
N LEU A 128 -11.71 10.27 17.04
CA LEU A 128 -10.35 10.61 17.43
C LEU A 128 -10.30 11.93 18.27
N SER A 129 -11.20 12.87 17.96
CA SER A 129 -11.31 14.09 18.75
C SER A 129 -11.78 13.81 20.18
N ASP A 130 -12.83 12.98 20.31
CA ASP A 130 -13.41 12.60 21.61
C ASP A 130 -12.42 11.76 22.46
N LEU A 131 -11.55 10.99 21.82
CA LEU A 131 -10.48 10.21 22.47
C LEU A 131 -9.19 11.02 22.74
N GLY A 132 -9.11 12.28 22.30
CA GLY A 132 -7.88 13.08 22.42
C GLY A 132 -6.72 12.61 21.54
N LEU A 133 -7.03 11.82 20.49
CA LEU A 133 -6.03 11.25 19.56
C LEU A 133 -5.94 12.01 18.24
N LYS A 134 -6.72 13.07 18.06
CA LYS A 134 -6.61 13.96 16.90
C LYS A 134 -5.25 14.65 16.92
N ASP A 135 -4.66 14.85 15.74
CA ASP A 135 -3.34 15.45 15.55
C ASP A 135 -2.20 14.71 16.27
N THR A 136 -2.29 13.38 16.32
CA THR A 136 -1.25 12.51 16.87
C THR A 136 -0.89 11.39 15.92
N LEU A 137 0.36 10.92 15.94
CA LEU A 137 0.77 9.74 15.16
C LEU A 137 0.03 8.47 15.60
N THR A 138 -0.29 8.36 16.89
CA THR A 138 -1.08 7.22 17.41
C THR A 138 -2.47 7.17 16.80
N GLY A 139 -3.16 8.32 16.71
CA GLY A 139 -4.48 8.39 16.10
C GLY A 139 -4.46 7.96 14.64
N ILE A 140 -3.49 8.44 13.86
CA ILE A 140 -3.40 8.06 12.44
C ILE A 140 -2.98 6.59 12.28
N ILE A 141 -2.16 6.01 13.18
CA ILE A 141 -1.82 4.59 13.18
C ILE A 141 -3.08 3.73 13.35
N PHE A 142 -3.99 4.07 14.26
CA PHE A 142 -5.25 3.34 14.42
C PHE A 142 -6.11 3.41 13.16
N VAL A 143 -6.21 4.57 12.54
CA VAL A 143 -6.96 4.73 11.27
C VAL A 143 -6.35 3.86 10.19
N TYR A 144 -5.05 3.98 9.95
CA TYR A 144 -4.38 3.24 8.88
C TYR A 144 -4.38 1.73 9.11
N SER A 145 -4.34 1.29 10.37
CA SER A 145 -4.45 -0.14 10.69
C SER A 145 -5.81 -0.73 10.31
N SER A 146 -6.84 0.11 10.20
CA SER A 146 -8.20 -0.29 9.82
C SER A 146 -8.48 -0.11 8.32
N LEU A 147 -7.66 0.64 7.59
CA LEU A 147 -7.84 0.82 6.16
C LEU A 147 -7.39 -0.43 5.37
N GLY A 148 -8.14 -0.78 4.35
CA GLY A 148 -7.79 -1.90 3.45
C GLY A 148 -7.84 -3.29 4.09
N ILE A 149 -8.49 -3.44 5.25
CA ILE A 149 -8.59 -4.73 5.97
C ILE A 149 -9.22 -5.84 5.13
N ALA A 150 -10.20 -5.51 4.28
CA ALA A 150 -10.83 -6.49 3.40
C ALA A 150 -9.85 -7.08 2.38
N VAL A 151 -9.06 -6.24 1.72
CA VAL A 151 -8.06 -6.70 0.74
C VAL A 151 -7.04 -7.61 1.43
N THR A 152 -6.50 -7.18 2.56
CA THR A 152 -5.59 -7.97 3.40
C THR A 152 -6.23 -9.31 3.81
N PHE A 153 -7.50 -9.29 4.24
CA PHE A 153 -8.23 -10.48 4.65
C PHE A 153 -8.39 -11.48 3.50
N PHE A 154 -8.83 -11.04 2.32
CA PHE A 154 -9.06 -11.95 1.20
C PHE A 154 -7.77 -12.50 0.62
N ILE A 155 -6.69 -11.72 0.58
CA ILE A 155 -5.36 -12.20 0.17
C ILE A 155 -4.92 -13.33 1.12
N LEU A 156 -4.94 -13.08 2.43
CA LEU A 156 -4.49 -14.06 3.42
C LEU A 156 -5.39 -15.28 3.49
N ARG A 157 -6.72 -15.08 3.47
CA ARG A 157 -7.68 -16.19 3.46
C ARG A 157 -7.50 -17.09 2.24
N SER A 158 -7.36 -16.51 1.05
CA SER A 158 -7.07 -17.26 -0.17
C SER A 158 -5.79 -18.07 -0.05
N TYR A 159 -4.72 -17.47 0.47
CA TYR A 159 -3.46 -18.15 0.66
C TYR A 159 -3.56 -19.29 1.67
N PHE A 160 -4.18 -19.07 2.83
CA PHE A 160 -4.38 -20.12 3.82
C PHE A 160 -5.16 -21.31 3.24
N LEU A 161 -6.13 -21.09 2.36
CA LEU A 161 -6.88 -22.17 1.71
C LEU A 161 -6.01 -23.02 0.77
N THR A 162 -4.87 -22.56 0.32
CA THR A 162 -3.94 -23.34 -0.53
C THR A 162 -3.05 -24.31 0.26
N ILE A 163 -2.89 -24.09 1.57
CA ILE A 163 -2.06 -24.95 2.43
C ILE A 163 -2.81 -26.28 2.66
N PRO A 164 -2.18 -27.46 2.50
CA PRO A 164 -2.79 -28.75 2.78
C PRO A 164 -3.25 -28.87 4.24
N LYS A 165 -4.44 -29.42 4.48
CA LYS A 165 -5.00 -29.58 5.83
C LYS A 165 -4.23 -30.61 6.65
N GLU A 166 -3.64 -31.58 6.01
CA GLU A 166 -2.85 -32.66 6.59
C GLU A 166 -1.70 -32.14 7.46
N MET A 167 -1.18 -30.95 7.12
CA MET A 167 -0.12 -30.31 7.93
C MET A 167 -0.64 -29.83 9.30
N GLU A 168 -1.89 -29.34 9.35
CA GLU A 168 -2.54 -28.92 10.60
C GLU A 168 -2.95 -30.14 11.42
N GLU A 169 -3.48 -31.17 10.75
CA GLU A 169 -3.88 -32.44 11.39
C GLU A 169 -2.68 -33.15 12.02
N ALA A 170 -1.54 -33.22 11.32
CA ALA A 170 -0.29 -33.76 11.87
C ALA A 170 0.17 -32.99 13.11
N ALA A 171 0.17 -31.65 13.05
CA ALA A 171 0.54 -30.82 14.19
C ALA A 171 -0.39 -31.03 15.40
N MET A 172 -1.68 -31.22 15.16
CA MET A 172 -2.65 -31.54 16.24
C MET A 172 -2.42 -32.94 16.83
N MET A 173 -2.05 -33.92 16.02
CA MET A 173 -1.67 -35.26 16.50
C MET A 173 -0.42 -35.21 17.37
N ASP A 174 0.53 -34.29 17.06
CA ASP A 174 1.72 -34.03 17.86
C ASP A 174 1.44 -33.17 19.12
N GLY A 175 0.17 -32.93 19.44
CA GLY A 175 -0.26 -32.23 20.65
C GLY A 175 -0.28 -30.70 20.54
N CYS A 176 -0.10 -30.12 19.34
CA CYS A 176 -0.26 -28.68 19.14
C CYS A 176 -1.74 -28.27 19.20
N GLY A 177 -2.07 -27.29 20.04
CA GLY A 177 -3.39 -26.62 19.95
C GLY A 177 -3.46 -25.64 18.77
N TYR A 178 -4.65 -25.12 18.47
CA TYR A 178 -4.89 -24.20 17.32
C TYR A 178 -3.93 -23.02 17.25
N VAL A 179 -3.64 -22.38 18.38
CA VAL A 179 -2.70 -21.24 18.44
C VAL A 179 -1.27 -21.70 18.13
N GLY A 180 -0.85 -22.84 18.68
CA GLY A 180 0.46 -23.42 18.39
C GLY A 180 0.62 -23.79 16.92
N THR A 181 -0.38 -24.42 16.32
CA THR A 181 -0.43 -24.78 14.91
C THR A 181 -0.34 -23.52 14.03
N TYR A 182 -1.08 -22.47 14.37
CA TYR A 182 -1.02 -21.20 13.63
C TYR A 182 0.38 -20.62 13.62
N PHE A 183 0.99 -20.39 14.80
CA PHE A 183 2.29 -19.70 14.86
C PHE A 183 3.48 -20.56 14.44
N ARG A 184 3.47 -21.86 14.74
CA ARG A 184 4.62 -22.74 14.51
C ARG A 184 4.60 -23.42 13.14
N ILE A 185 3.42 -23.61 12.55
CA ILE A 185 3.28 -24.36 11.30
C ILE A 185 2.78 -23.42 10.19
N ILE A 186 1.60 -22.79 10.40
CA ILE A 186 0.93 -22.04 9.33
C ILE A 186 1.65 -20.76 8.99
N VAL A 187 2.03 -19.93 9.95
CA VAL A 187 2.73 -18.65 9.72
C VAL A 187 4.04 -18.85 8.96
N PRO A 188 4.93 -19.79 9.32
CA PRO A 188 6.15 -20.06 8.55
C PRO A 188 5.90 -20.48 7.09
N ILE A 189 4.87 -21.32 6.84
CA ILE A 189 4.51 -21.76 5.49
C ILE A 189 3.87 -20.62 4.71
N ALA A 190 3.07 -19.79 5.37
CA ALA A 190 2.36 -18.68 4.78
C ALA A 190 3.20 -17.41 4.58
N LYS A 191 4.51 -17.42 4.88
CA LYS A 191 5.41 -16.27 4.68
C LYS A 191 5.21 -15.55 3.34
N PRO A 192 5.11 -16.23 2.17
CA PRO A 192 4.90 -15.52 0.91
C PRO A 192 3.56 -14.79 0.84
N GLY A 193 2.48 -15.41 1.35
CA GLY A 193 1.15 -14.77 1.42
C GLY A 193 1.12 -13.59 2.39
N LEU A 194 1.75 -13.74 3.56
CA LEU A 194 1.91 -12.67 4.54
C LEU A 194 2.73 -11.51 3.98
N ALA A 195 3.81 -11.80 3.26
CA ALA A 195 4.63 -10.77 2.60
C ALA A 195 3.82 -9.98 1.56
N THR A 196 3.01 -10.66 0.74
CA THR A 196 2.14 -9.99 -0.24
C THR A 196 1.12 -9.09 0.44
N ALA A 197 0.44 -9.58 1.47
CA ALA A 197 -0.51 -8.80 2.22
C ALA A 197 0.16 -7.58 2.90
N ALA A 198 1.36 -7.76 3.44
CA ALA A 198 2.15 -6.69 4.05
C ALA A 198 2.57 -5.64 3.02
N ILE A 199 3.03 -6.04 1.83
CA ILE A 199 3.39 -5.12 0.76
C ILE A 199 2.18 -4.28 0.34
N MET A 200 1.02 -4.92 0.13
CA MET A 200 -0.20 -4.21 -0.27
C MET A 200 -0.68 -3.25 0.81
N ALA A 201 -0.69 -3.67 2.08
CA ALA A 201 -1.05 -2.80 3.19
C ALA A 201 -0.05 -1.64 3.35
N PHE A 202 1.25 -1.91 3.20
CA PHE A 202 2.29 -0.88 3.26
C PHE A 202 2.09 0.18 2.17
N LEU A 203 1.91 -0.25 0.91
CA LEU A 203 1.71 0.67 -0.21
C LEU A 203 0.44 1.51 -0.04
N ASN A 204 -0.63 0.92 0.46
CA ASN A 204 -1.87 1.64 0.76
C ASN A 204 -1.66 2.69 1.86
N ASN A 205 -1.01 2.33 2.96
CA ASN A 205 -0.76 3.22 4.09
C ASN A 205 0.29 4.30 3.76
N TRP A 206 1.33 3.96 2.99
CA TRP A 206 2.36 4.92 2.58
C TRP A 206 1.79 6.04 1.72
N ASN A 207 0.91 5.70 0.78
CA ASN A 207 0.33 6.66 -0.16
C ASN A 207 -0.92 7.36 0.39
N GLU A 208 -1.32 7.05 1.63
CA GLU A 208 -2.52 7.63 2.20
C GLU A 208 -2.32 9.12 2.51
N TYR A 209 -3.09 9.93 1.81
CA TYR A 209 -3.06 11.40 1.89
C TYR A 209 -4.27 11.95 2.63
N TYR A 210 -5.47 11.40 2.35
CA TYR A 210 -6.72 12.02 2.72
C TYR A 210 -6.90 12.13 4.24
N PHE A 211 -6.83 11.00 4.95
CA PHE A 211 -6.96 10.99 6.42
C PHE A 211 -5.82 11.74 7.09
N ALA A 212 -4.59 11.62 6.59
CA ALA A 212 -3.48 12.39 7.11
C ALA A 212 -3.73 13.89 6.98
N SER A 213 -4.24 14.37 5.86
CA SER A 213 -4.50 15.79 5.61
C SER A 213 -5.60 16.41 6.49
N ILE A 214 -6.61 15.62 6.88
CA ILE A 214 -7.72 16.09 7.73
C ILE A 214 -7.44 15.92 9.22
N LEU A 215 -6.67 14.91 9.61
CA LEU A 215 -6.43 14.54 11.01
C LEU A 215 -5.17 15.18 11.58
N LEU A 216 -4.11 15.35 10.78
CA LEU A 216 -2.83 15.94 11.20
C LEU A 216 -2.78 17.41 10.83
N LYS A 217 -2.49 18.28 11.79
CA LYS A 217 -2.42 19.74 11.60
C LYS A 217 -1.09 20.33 12.01
N SER A 218 -0.48 19.80 13.08
CA SER A 218 0.82 20.25 13.56
C SER A 218 1.92 19.78 12.60
N LYS A 219 2.93 20.63 12.40
CA LYS A 219 4.08 20.31 11.54
C LYS A 219 4.86 19.10 12.06
N GLU A 220 4.90 18.93 13.39
CA GLU A 220 5.64 17.86 14.06
C GLU A 220 5.07 16.47 13.75
N ASN A 221 3.74 16.37 13.56
CA ASN A 221 3.05 15.11 13.34
C ASN A 221 2.74 14.83 11.85
N MET A 222 3.05 15.76 10.97
CA MET A 222 2.72 15.65 9.55
C MET A 222 3.46 14.48 8.90
N THR A 223 2.74 13.74 8.05
CA THR A 223 3.32 12.71 7.18
C THR A 223 3.76 13.31 5.83
N LEU A 224 4.59 12.59 5.11
CA LEU A 224 5.11 13.02 3.82
C LEU A 224 3.99 13.27 2.77
N PRO A 225 2.97 12.40 2.60
CA PRO A 225 1.84 12.72 1.73
C PRO A 225 1.04 13.94 2.19
N ALA A 226 0.82 14.11 3.49
CA ALA A 226 0.08 15.26 4.03
C ALA A 226 0.74 16.61 3.71
N LEU A 227 2.04 16.61 3.45
CA LEU A 227 2.80 17.79 2.99
C LEU A 227 2.18 18.42 1.75
N LEU A 228 1.58 17.63 0.84
CA LEU A 228 0.94 18.16 -0.38
C LEU A 228 -0.14 19.20 -0.07
N GLY A 229 -0.85 19.05 1.05
CA GLY A 229 -1.84 20.02 1.49
C GLY A 229 -1.27 21.42 1.76
N GLN A 230 0.00 21.52 2.14
CA GLN A 230 0.65 22.83 2.36
C GLN A 230 0.89 23.59 1.05
N PHE A 231 1.19 22.89 -0.04
CA PHE A 231 1.40 23.52 -1.35
C PHE A 231 0.10 24.03 -1.98
N THR A 232 -1.04 23.45 -1.63
CA THR A 232 -2.35 23.88 -2.14
C THR A 232 -2.90 25.11 -1.39
N THR A 233 -2.50 25.34 -0.15
CA THR A 233 -3.00 26.43 0.70
C THR A 233 -2.02 27.59 0.86
N ALA A 234 -0.78 27.31 1.28
CA ALA A 234 0.22 28.33 1.61
C ALA A 234 1.13 28.69 0.42
N TYR A 235 1.31 27.74 -0.51
CA TYR A 235 2.25 27.84 -1.63
C TYR A 235 1.53 27.65 -2.97
N SER A 236 0.28 28.03 -3.08
CA SER A 236 -0.54 27.82 -4.29
C SER A 236 0.08 28.33 -5.60
N LYS A 237 1.13 29.13 -5.52
CA LYS A 237 1.95 29.59 -6.67
C LYS A 237 3.24 28.79 -6.87
N ASN A 238 3.59 27.88 -5.98
CA ASN A 238 4.83 27.08 -6.08
C ASN A 238 4.54 25.65 -6.56
N LEU A 239 4.09 25.55 -7.82
CA LEU A 239 3.86 24.28 -8.49
C LEU A 239 5.16 23.45 -8.59
N ASN A 240 6.31 24.09 -8.76
CA ASN A 240 7.61 23.40 -8.80
C ASN A 240 7.89 22.66 -7.48
N GLY A 241 7.66 23.29 -6.32
CA GLY A 241 7.75 22.64 -5.01
C GLY A 241 6.76 21.49 -4.86
N MET A 242 5.51 21.64 -5.34
CA MET A 242 4.51 20.57 -5.30
C MET A 242 4.95 19.35 -6.14
N PHE A 243 5.41 19.55 -7.36
CA PHE A 243 5.89 18.45 -8.21
C PHE A 243 7.13 17.76 -7.60
N SER A 244 8.05 18.54 -7.03
CA SER A 244 9.23 18.01 -6.33
C SER A 244 8.82 17.17 -5.10
N ALA A 245 7.82 17.62 -4.33
CA ALA A 245 7.28 16.86 -3.18
C ALA A 245 6.63 15.54 -3.63
N ILE A 246 5.85 15.54 -4.72
CA ILE A 246 5.25 14.32 -5.25
C ILE A 246 6.32 13.30 -5.65
N ILE A 247 7.41 13.73 -6.29
CA ILE A 247 8.54 12.83 -6.63
C ILE A 247 9.11 12.19 -5.35
N LEU A 248 9.33 12.97 -4.29
CA LEU A 248 9.84 12.45 -3.02
C LEU A 248 8.89 11.45 -2.34
N ILE A 249 7.56 11.63 -2.51
CA ILE A 249 6.55 10.71 -1.97
C ILE A 249 6.51 9.41 -2.78
N VAL A 250 6.59 9.50 -4.12
CA VAL A 250 6.49 8.36 -5.02
C VAL A 250 7.76 7.51 -5.04
N LEU A 251 8.93 8.12 -4.84
CA LEU A 251 10.22 7.44 -4.91
C LEU A 251 10.33 6.20 -4.01
N PRO A 252 9.98 6.24 -2.71
CA PRO A 252 10.02 5.05 -1.85
C PRO A 252 9.06 3.95 -2.32
N THR A 253 7.88 4.31 -2.84
CA THR A 253 6.93 3.36 -3.41
C THR A 253 7.55 2.59 -4.59
N ILE A 254 8.22 3.30 -5.51
CA ILE A 254 8.90 2.69 -6.65
C ILE A 254 10.04 1.78 -6.18
N ILE A 255 10.87 2.25 -5.25
CA ILE A 255 11.99 1.47 -4.70
C ILE A 255 11.48 0.17 -4.07
N ILE A 256 10.48 0.25 -3.20
CA ILE A 256 9.90 -0.92 -2.53
C ILE A 256 9.31 -1.88 -3.55
N PHE A 257 8.58 -1.38 -4.54
CA PHE A 257 8.02 -2.22 -5.59
C PHE A 257 9.12 -2.93 -6.40
N CYS A 258 10.17 -2.23 -6.80
CA CYS A 258 11.31 -2.82 -7.52
C CYS A 258 12.01 -3.91 -6.70
N LEU A 259 12.23 -3.67 -5.41
CA LEU A 259 12.92 -4.62 -4.52
C LEU A 259 12.07 -5.87 -4.23
N LEU A 260 10.74 -5.73 -4.16
CA LEU A 260 9.83 -6.79 -3.74
C LEU A 260 9.01 -7.38 -4.90
N SER A 261 9.22 -6.93 -6.13
CA SER A 261 8.47 -7.36 -7.33
C SER A 261 8.49 -8.87 -7.55
N GLU A 262 9.62 -9.53 -7.35
CA GLU A 262 9.70 -11.00 -7.48
C GLU A 262 8.84 -11.74 -6.45
N THR A 263 8.85 -11.27 -5.21
CA THR A 263 8.04 -11.85 -4.12
C THR A 263 6.56 -11.68 -4.43
N PHE A 264 6.19 -10.50 -4.96
CA PHE A 264 4.83 -10.17 -5.37
C PHE A 264 4.34 -11.07 -6.50
N VAL A 265 5.13 -11.21 -7.56
CA VAL A 265 4.78 -12.07 -8.71
C VAL A 265 4.68 -13.54 -8.31
N LYS A 266 5.63 -14.06 -7.52
CA LYS A 266 5.62 -15.47 -7.07
C LYS A 266 4.39 -15.79 -6.22
N SER A 267 3.93 -14.87 -5.38
CA SER A 267 2.77 -15.12 -4.52
C SER A 267 1.43 -15.00 -5.27
N LEU A 268 1.31 -14.09 -6.24
CA LEU A 268 0.12 -14.00 -7.10
C LEU A 268 -0.02 -15.24 -8.00
N THR A 269 1.09 -15.74 -8.54
CA THR A 269 1.07 -16.94 -9.40
C THR A 269 0.84 -18.23 -8.61
N ALA A 270 1.29 -18.32 -7.35
CA ALA A 270 1.00 -19.47 -6.49
C ALA A 270 -0.51 -19.65 -6.23
N GLY A 271 -1.29 -18.57 -6.22
CA GLY A 271 -2.74 -18.59 -6.11
C GLY A 271 -3.48 -18.91 -7.43
N ALA A 272 -2.85 -18.66 -8.59
CA ALA A 272 -3.48 -18.78 -9.90
C ALA A 272 -3.26 -20.14 -10.59
N VAL A 273 -2.34 -20.97 -10.12
CA VAL A 273 -1.92 -22.25 -10.77
C VAL A 273 -2.82 -23.45 -10.35
N LYS A 274 -3.97 -23.23 -9.70
CA LYS A 274 -4.98 -24.28 -9.48
C LYS A 274 -6.21 -24.03 -10.35
N GLY A 275 -6.01 -24.06 -11.67
CA GLY A 275 -7.02 -24.19 -12.70
C GLY A 275 -6.61 -25.28 -13.65
#